data_1b51fcda8afef5d0e29bcef70dc130df
#
_entry.id   1b51fcda8afef5d0e29bcef70dc130df
#
_cell.length_a   1.000
_cell.length_b   1.000
_cell.length_c   1.000
_cell.angle_alpha   90.00
_cell.angle_beta   90.00
_cell.angle_gamma   90.00
#
_symmetry.space_group_name_H-M   'P 1'
#
loop_
_entity.id
_entity.type
_entity.pdbx_description
1 polymer ?
#
loop_
_entity_poly.entity_id
_entity_poly.type
_entity_poly.pdbx_seq_one_letter_code
_entity_poly.pdbx_strand_id
1 'polypeptide(L)'
;LQLTGAGVLTAVIDSGIDYTHRDFRNPDGTTRIHALWDQTAQGMPPEGYDRGALYTKEDINKALAAETAEERKRIVPIEDRNGHGTAVAGIMAGNGSSSGGVNRGVAPGSELLVVKMGMTNERGFPRTTELMLGLDFVIREAIRAGKPVAVNVSFGNSYGAHDGTSLLESYIDTVSQIWKNNIIIAAGNDAVSAGHFRAVMI
;
A
#
# COMPACT_ATOMS: atom_id res chain seq x y z
N LEU A 1 12.56 -2.85 24.18
CA LEU A 1 11.15 -2.82 23.78
C LEU A 1 11.02 -3.49 22.41
N GLN A 2 10.39 -4.65 22.34
CA GLN A 2 10.03 -5.25 21.07
C GLN A 2 8.72 -4.63 20.59
N LEU A 3 8.82 -3.55 19.81
CA LEU A 3 7.66 -2.96 19.14
C LEU A 3 7.34 -3.80 17.90
N THR A 4 6.14 -4.38 17.88
CA THR A 4 5.69 -5.26 16.77
C THR A 4 4.74 -4.57 15.80
N GLY A 5 4.34 -3.32 16.08
CA GLY A 5 3.30 -2.62 15.34
C GLY A 5 1.88 -3.06 15.69
N ALA A 6 1.67 -3.82 16.78
CA ALA A 6 0.32 -4.19 17.22
C ALA A 6 -0.50 -2.92 17.55
N GLY A 7 -1.73 -2.86 17.04
CA GLY A 7 -2.62 -1.69 17.17
C GLY A 7 -2.35 -0.55 16.18
N VAL A 8 -1.40 -0.73 15.26
CA VAL A 8 -1.09 0.22 14.19
C VAL A 8 -1.48 -0.38 12.84
N LEU A 9 -1.96 0.45 11.93
CA LEU A 9 -2.11 0.11 10.52
C LEU A 9 -0.80 0.42 9.79
N THR A 10 -0.40 -0.49 8.90
CA THR A 10 0.65 -0.25 7.92
C THR A 10 0.02 -0.23 6.54
N ALA A 11 0.25 0.82 5.77
CA ALA A 11 -0.35 0.98 4.46
C ALA A 11 0.70 0.88 3.36
N VAL A 12 0.37 0.12 2.30
CA VAL A 12 1.16 -0.01 1.07
C VAL A 12 0.34 0.51 -0.09
N ILE A 13 0.85 1.53 -0.77
CA ILE A 13 0.28 2.06 -2.01
C ILE A 13 1.26 1.68 -3.13
N ASP A 14 0.93 0.60 -3.89
CA ASP A 14 1.89 -0.06 -4.78
C ASP A 14 1.19 -0.86 -5.90
N SER A 15 1.89 -1.86 -6.49
CA SER A 15 1.40 -2.74 -7.56
C SER A 15 0.33 -3.75 -7.11
N GLY A 16 0.03 -3.84 -5.82
CA GLY A 16 -0.89 -4.79 -5.23
C GLY A 16 -0.26 -5.64 -4.14
N ILE A 17 -0.87 -6.78 -3.85
CA ILE A 17 -0.39 -7.75 -2.87
C ILE A 17 -0.86 -9.16 -3.24
N ASP A 18 -0.04 -10.16 -3.02
CA ASP A 18 -0.50 -11.55 -2.89
C ASP A 18 -1.12 -11.74 -1.50
N TYR A 19 -2.42 -11.48 -1.40
CA TYR A 19 -3.14 -11.61 -0.13
C TYR A 19 -3.21 -13.05 0.39
N THR A 20 -2.86 -14.03 -0.47
CA THR A 20 -2.84 -15.45 -0.09
C THR A 20 -1.55 -15.86 0.64
N HIS A 21 -0.52 -15.02 0.61
CA HIS A 21 0.77 -15.30 1.23
C HIS A 21 0.64 -15.47 2.76
N ARG A 22 1.30 -16.48 3.31
CA ARG A 22 1.19 -16.84 4.73
C ARG A 22 1.60 -15.73 5.68
N ASP A 23 2.56 -14.90 5.27
CA ASP A 23 3.08 -13.81 6.10
C ASP A 23 2.09 -12.66 6.33
N PHE A 24 0.98 -12.66 5.58
CA PHE A 24 -0.12 -11.71 5.76
C PHE A 24 -1.34 -12.31 6.45
N ARG A 25 -1.20 -13.49 7.06
CA ARG A 25 -2.28 -14.17 7.78
C ARG A 25 -1.99 -14.26 9.27
N ASN A 26 -3.06 -14.35 10.03
CA ASN A 26 -3.03 -14.72 11.44
C ASN A 26 -2.73 -16.22 11.60
N PRO A 27 -2.37 -16.68 12.81
CA PRO A 27 -2.16 -18.11 13.09
C PRO A 27 -3.39 -18.98 12.81
N ASP A 28 -4.59 -18.43 12.92
CA ASP A 28 -5.86 -19.09 12.61
C ASP A 28 -6.19 -19.16 11.10
N GLY A 29 -5.30 -18.64 10.25
CA GLY A 29 -5.44 -18.59 8.80
C GLY A 29 -6.22 -17.39 8.25
N THR A 30 -6.82 -16.57 9.12
CA THR A 30 -7.51 -15.35 8.69
C THR A 30 -6.53 -14.27 8.23
N THR A 31 -7.01 -13.32 7.42
CA THR A 31 -6.15 -12.24 6.91
C THR A 31 -5.81 -11.20 7.97
N ARG A 32 -4.61 -10.62 7.86
CA ARG A 32 -4.20 -9.39 8.56
C ARG A 32 -4.46 -8.12 7.74
N ILE A 33 -4.95 -8.27 6.50
CA ILE A 33 -5.33 -7.13 5.66
C ILE A 33 -6.68 -6.61 6.15
N HIS A 34 -6.69 -5.36 6.58
CA HIS A 34 -7.87 -4.65 7.07
C HIS A 34 -8.81 -4.30 5.92
N ALA A 35 -8.25 -3.72 4.86
CA ALA A 35 -8.95 -3.41 3.62
C ALA A 35 -7.95 -3.36 2.46
N LEU A 36 -8.44 -3.69 1.25
CA LEU A 36 -7.68 -3.69 0.02
C LEU A 36 -8.51 -3.00 -1.07
N TRP A 37 -8.00 -1.89 -1.61
CA TRP A 37 -8.60 -1.17 -2.73
C TRP A 37 -7.79 -1.38 -4.01
N ASP A 38 -8.38 -2.04 -4.99
CA ASP A 38 -7.81 -2.15 -6.34
C ASP A 38 -8.39 -1.05 -7.22
N GLN A 39 -7.61 0.00 -7.49
CA GLN A 39 -8.01 1.12 -8.35
C GLN A 39 -8.14 0.73 -9.83
N THR A 40 -7.67 -0.46 -10.21
CA THR A 40 -7.69 -0.95 -11.59
C THR A 40 -8.87 -1.85 -11.91
N ALA A 41 -9.50 -2.41 -10.88
CA ALA A 41 -10.61 -3.33 -11.05
C ALA A 41 -11.91 -2.60 -11.37
N GLN A 42 -12.81 -3.30 -12.04
CA GLN A 42 -14.21 -2.90 -12.13
C GLN A 42 -14.97 -3.58 -10.99
N GLY A 43 -15.65 -2.81 -10.17
CA GLY A 43 -16.39 -3.34 -9.03
C GLY A 43 -17.00 -2.24 -8.18
N MET A 44 -17.25 -2.54 -6.91
CA MET A 44 -17.79 -1.56 -5.97
C MET A 44 -16.62 -0.76 -5.35
N PRO A 45 -16.49 0.53 -5.66
CA PRO A 45 -15.44 1.35 -5.06
C PRO A 45 -15.68 1.61 -3.58
N PRO A 46 -14.67 2.08 -2.84
CA PRO A 46 -14.89 2.59 -1.50
C PRO A 46 -15.88 3.77 -1.51
N GLU A 47 -16.56 3.99 -0.40
CA GLU A 47 -17.49 5.11 -0.24
C GLU A 47 -16.80 6.46 -0.48
N GLY A 48 -17.38 7.25 -1.38
CA GLY A 48 -16.86 8.57 -1.79
C GLY A 48 -15.88 8.53 -2.96
N TYR A 49 -15.64 7.36 -3.57
CA TYR A 49 -14.81 7.20 -4.75
C TYR A 49 -15.62 6.67 -5.93
N ASP A 50 -15.15 6.94 -7.14
CA ASP A 50 -15.83 6.63 -8.40
C ASP A 50 -15.21 5.48 -9.20
N ARG A 51 -14.16 4.83 -8.66
CA ARG A 51 -13.40 3.80 -9.37
C ARG A 51 -12.88 2.69 -8.49
N GLY A 52 -12.54 1.58 -9.13
CA GLY A 52 -11.89 0.44 -8.50
C GLY A 52 -12.87 -0.49 -7.81
N ALA A 53 -12.32 -1.39 -7.04
CA ALA A 53 -13.06 -2.31 -6.19
C ALA A 53 -12.43 -2.39 -4.80
N LEU A 54 -13.26 -2.25 -3.77
CA LEU A 54 -12.87 -2.44 -2.38
C LEU A 54 -13.14 -3.89 -1.98
N TYR A 55 -12.16 -4.50 -1.33
CA TYR A 55 -12.29 -5.80 -0.69
C TYR A 55 -12.04 -5.64 0.80
N THR A 56 -13.03 -5.99 1.58
CA THR A 56 -12.99 -5.94 3.04
C THR A 56 -12.22 -7.13 3.61
N LYS A 57 -11.93 -7.08 4.89
CA LYS A 57 -11.35 -8.21 5.63
C LYS A 57 -12.21 -9.46 5.51
N GLU A 58 -13.52 -9.30 5.52
CA GLU A 58 -14.50 -10.38 5.37
C GLU A 58 -14.44 -11.02 3.98
N ASP A 59 -14.35 -10.21 2.91
CA ASP A 59 -14.22 -10.69 1.54
C ASP A 59 -12.93 -11.50 1.36
N ILE A 60 -11.82 -10.97 1.89
CA ILE A 60 -10.53 -11.65 1.83
C ILE A 60 -10.57 -12.96 2.61
N ASN A 61 -11.15 -12.99 3.81
CA ASN A 61 -11.30 -14.23 4.59
C ASN A 61 -12.17 -15.25 3.86
N LYS A 62 -13.27 -14.82 3.23
CA LYS A 62 -14.11 -15.68 2.40
C LYS A 62 -13.33 -16.26 1.23
N ALA A 63 -12.51 -15.44 0.57
CA ALA A 63 -11.64 -15.91 -0.51
C ALA A 63 -10.60 -16.92 0.00
N LEU A 64 -9.99 -16.68 1.15
CA LEU A 64 -9.00 -17.57 1.76
C LEU A 64 -9.59 -18.93 2.19
N ALA A 65 -10.88 -18.98 2.53
CA ALA A 65 -11.61 -20.19 2.89
C ALA A 65 -12.10 -20.99 1.65
N ALA A 66 -12.01 -20.42 0.45
CA ALA A 66 -12.43 -21.10 -0.78
C ALA A 66 -11.53 -22.31 -1.09
N GLU A 67 -12.15 -23.42 -1.52
CA GLU A 67 -11.47 -24.69 -1.78
C GLU A 67 -10.55 -24.62 -3.00
N THR A 68 -10.96 -23.88 -4.03
CA THR A 68 -10.22 -23.78 -5.30
C THR A 68 -9.66 -22.40 -5.55
N ALA A 69 -8.61 -22.32 -6.37
CA ALA A 69 -8.05 -21.04 -6.80
C ALA A 69 -9.03 -20.23 -7.66
N GLU A 70 -9.85 -20.90 -8.45
CA GLU A 70 -10.89 -20.31 -9.30
C GLU A 70 -11.98 -19.64 -8.45
N GLU A 71 -12.45 -20.30 -7.40
CA GLU A 71 -13.42 -19.73 -6.46
C GLU A 71 -12.84 -18.53 -5.73
N ARG A 72 -11.59 -18.64 -5.29
CA ARG A 72 -10.88 -17.54 -4.65
C ARG A 72 -10.80 -16.30 -5.54
N LYS A 73 -10.45 -16.51 -6.82
CA LYS A 73 -10.37 -15.42 -7.81
C LYS A 73 -11.73 -14.81 -8.16
N ARG A 74 -12.84 -15.54 -8.00
CA ARG A 74 -14.19 -14.97 -8.18
C ARG A 74 -14.56 -14.01 -7.06
N ILE A 75 -14.06 -14.25 -5.85
CA ILE A 75 -14.35 -13.42 -4.68
C ILE A 75 -13.41 -12.22 -4.63
N VAL A 76 -12.09 -12.46 -4.74
CA VAL A 76 -11.06 -11.43 -4.71
C VAL A 76 -10.10 -11.68 -5.88
N PRO A 77 -10.36 -11.09 -7.07
CA PRO A 77 -9.59 -11.34 -8.30
C PRO A 77 -8.24 -10.60 -8.36
N ILE A 78 -7.74 -10.12 -7.25
CA ILE A 78 -6.51 -9.34 -7.20
C ILE A 78 -5.29 -10.23 -7.41
N GLU A 79 -4.39 -9.75 -8.26
CA GLU A 79 -3.06 -10.32 -8.46
C GLU A 79 -2.02 -9.20 -8.42
N ASP A 80 -0.93 -9.43 -7.72
CA ASP A 80 0.27 -8.62 -7.83
C ASP A 80 1.21 -9.24 -8.88
N ARG A 81 1.00 -8.89 -10.14
CA ARG A 81 1.79 -9.44 -11.26
C ARG A 81 3.24 -8.97 -11.26
N ASN A 82 3.51 -7.83 -10.64
CA ASN A 82 4.85 -7.28 -10.53
C ASN A 82 5.62 -7.92 -9.38
N GLY A 83 4.92 -8.25 -8.30
CA GLY A 83 5.50 -8.76 -7.05
C GLY A 83 6.12 -7.69 -6.16
N HIS A 84 6.25 -6.45 -6.64
CA HIS A 84 6.90 -5.37 -5.89
C HIS A 84 6.10 -5.00 -4.63
N GLY A 85 4.80 -4.77 -4.76
CA GLY A 85 3.95 -4.43 -3.60
C GLY A 85 3.91 -5.54 -2.56
N THR A 86 3.90 -6.82 -2.99
CA THR A 86 4.00 -7.99 -2.10
C THR A 86 5.31 -8.01 -1.33
N ALA A 87 6.44 -7.76 -2.02
CA ALA A 87 7.76 -7.71 -1.39
C ALA A 87 7.86 -6.55 -0.39
N VAL A 88 7.41 -5.35 -0.77
CA VAL A 88 7.37 -4.18 0.10
C VAL A 88 6.50 -4.43 1.34
N ALA A 89 5.30 -4.99 1.17
CA ALA A 89 4.43 -5.37 2.29
C ALA A 89 5.08 -6.40 3.21
N GLY A 90 5.82 -7.37 2.65
CA GLY A 90 6.56 -8.38 3.41
C GLY A 90 7.65 -7.78 4.29
N ILE A 91 8.47 -6.87 3.72
CA ILE A 91 9.53 -6.15 4.46
C ILE A 91 8.92 -5.27 5.56
N MET A 92 7.80 -4.62 5.28
CA MET A 92 7.14 -3.74 6.22
C MET A 92 6.44 -4.51 7.35
N ALA A 93 5.64 -5.53 7.00
CA ALA A 93 4.68 -6.11 7.92
C ALA A 93 4.55 -7.64 7.87
N GLY A 94 5.39 -8.35 7.14
CA GLY A 94 5.38 -9.81 7.11
C GLY A 94 5.62 -10.41 8.50
N ASN A 95 4.82 -11.38 8.91
CA ASN A 95 5.00 -12.02 10.22
C ASN A 95 6.03 -13.16 10.22
N GLY A 96 6.58 -13.49 9.04
CA GLY A 96 7.59 -14.52 8.88
C GLY A 96 7.07 -15.95 8.93
N SER A 97 5.76 -16.18 8.87
CA SER A 97 5.16 -17.53 8.94
C SER A 97 5.72 -18.48 7.88
N SER A 98 6.07 -17.95 6.70
CA SER A 98 6.65 -18.73 5.59
C SER A 98 8.08 -19.19 5.87
N SER A 99 8.78 -18.55 6.79
CA SER A 99 10.18 -18.85 7.16
C SER A 99 10.30 -19.40 8.60
N GLY A 100 9.22 -19.88 9.19
CA GLY A 100 9.23 -20.30 10.59
C GLY A 100 9.54 -19.18 11.57
N GLY A 101 9.26 -17.93 11.20
CA GLY A 101 9.47 -16.75 12.04
C GLY A 101 10.87 -16.13 11.93
N VAL A 102 11.72 -16.62 11.02
CA VAL A 102 13.10 -16.12 10.84
C VAL A 102 13.10 -14.79 10.09
N ASN A 103 12.42 -14.72 8.94
CA ASN A 103 12.35 -13.52 8.11
C ASN A 103 11.06 -12.76 8.41
N ARG A 104 11.13 -11.83 9.35
CA ARG A 104 9.99 -10.96 9.72
C ARG A 104 10.20 -9.55 9.18
N GLY A 105 9.10 -8.91 8.83
CA GLY A 105 9.07 -7.48 8.57
C GLY A 105 9.28 -6.66 9.86
N VAL A 106 9.37 -5.35 9.68
CA VAL A 106 9.62 -4.40 10.78
C VAL A 106 8.46 -4.35 11.77
N ALA A 107 7.21 -4.45 11.28
CA ALA A 107 5.98 -4.37 12.06
C ALA A 107 5.11 -5.65 11.92
N PRO A 108 5.60 -6.83 12.35
CA PRO A 108 4.96 -8.12 12.09
C PRO A 108 3.61 -8.31 12.79
N GLY A 109 3.28 -7.47 13.75
CA GLY A 109 2.00 -7.46 14.48
C GLY A 109 1.00 -6.41 14.01
N SER A 110 1.33 -5.61 12.98
CA SER A 110 0.40 -4.61 12.42
C SER A 110 -0.67 -5.25 11.55
N GLU A 111 -1.79 -4.56 11.36
CA GLU A 111 -2.74 -4.85 10.27
C GLU A 111 -2.36 -4.04 9.03
N LEU A 112 -2.71 -4.55 7.84
CA LEU A 112 -2.34 -3.92 6.58
C LEU A 112 -3.52 -3.21 5.93
N LEU A 113 -3.28 -2.02 5.38
CA LEU A 113 -4.10 -1.39 4.36
C LEU A 113 -3.36 -1.48 3.02
N VAL A 114 -4.06 -1.86 1.97
CA VAL A 114 -3.43 -2.03 0.66
C VAL A 114 -4.20 -1.22 -0.39
N VAL A 115 -3.46 -0.42 -1.16
CA VAL A 115 -3.98 0.23 -2.36
C VAL A 115 -3.17 -0.24 -3.55
N LYS A 116 -3.83 -0.94 -4.47
CA LYS A 116 -3.26 -1.29 -5.75
C LYS A 116 -3.53 -0.18 -6.74
N MET A 117 -2.46 0.50 -7.17
CA MET A 117 -2.54 1.55 -8.18
C MET A 117 -2.54 0.98 -9.59
N GLY A 118 -3.18 1.70 -10.51
CA GLY A 118 -3.17 1.40 -11.93
C GLY A 118 -1.86 1.80 -12.61
N MET A 119 -1.42 0.96 -13.54
CA MET A 119 -0.43 1.31 -14.53
C MET A 119 -1.17 1.94 -15.71
N THR A 120 -1.11 3.26 -15.88
CA THR A 120 -2.02 3.98 -16.79
C THR A 120 -1.44 4.29 -18.15
N ASN A 121 -0.20 3.90 -18.42
CA ASN A 121 0.42 4.10 -19.73
C ASN A 121 1.41 2.99 -20.06
N GLU A 122 1.86 2.94 -21.30
CA GLU A 122 2.85 1.99 -21.80
C GLU A 122 4.20 2.06 -21.08
N ARG A 123 4.45 3.10 -20.30
CA ARG A 123 5.66 3.30 -19.49
C ARG A 123 5.50 2.85 -18.03
N GLY A 124 4.31 2.41 -17.65
CA GLY A 124 4.11 1.74 -16.36
C GLY A 124 4.07 2.63 -15.12
N PHE A 125 3.82 3.93 -15.24
CA PHE A 125 3.70 4.83 -14.09
C PHE A 125 2.25 5.12 -13.76
N PRO A 126 1.82 4.97 -12.49
CA PRO A 126 0.51 5.42 -12.03
C PRO A 126 0.40 6.94 -12.11
N ARG A 127 -0.83 7.43 -12.19
CA ARG A 127 -1.07 8.88 -12.19
C ARG A 127 -0.91 9.43 -10.77
N THR A 128 -0.39 10.64 -10.67
CA THR A 128 -0.31 11.38 -9.40
C THR A 128 -1.65 11.44 -8.67
N THR A 129 -2.75 11.61 -9.41
CA THR A 129 -4.11 11.61 -8.86
C THR A 129 -4.50 10.27 -8.25
N GLU A 130 -4.04 9.15 -8.77
CA GLU A 130 -4.31 7.82 -8.21
C GLU A 130 -3.58 7.64 -6.87
N LEU A 131 -2.34 8.16 -6.77
CA LEU A 131 -1.61 8.21 -5.52
C LEU A 131 -2.32 9.08 -4.47
N MET A 132 -2.77 10.28 -4.87
CA MET A 132 -3.50 11.18 -3.96
C MET A 132 -4.79 10.53 -3.44
N LEU A 133 -5.56 9.87 -4.31
CA LEU A 133 -6.76 9.13 -3.91
C LEU A 133 -6.41 7.95 -2.99
N GLY A 134 -5.30 7.26 -3.25
CA GLY A 134 -4.81 6.19 -2.39
C GLY A 134 -4.45 6.67 -0.98
N LEU A 135 -3.77 7.81 -0.88
CA LEU A 135 -3.46 8.45 0.41
C LEU A 135 -4.73 8.88 1.14
N ASP A 136 -5.68 9.53 0.45
CA ASP A 136 -6.96 9.92 1.05
C ASP A 136 -7.71 8.70 1.62
N PHE A 137 -7.80 7.62 0.84
CA PHE A 137 -8.44 6.38 1.28
C PHE A 137 -7.77 5.81 2.55
N VAL A 138 -6.45 5.71 2.55
CA VAL A 138 -5.69 5.16 3.69
C VAL A 138 -5.93 5.97 4.96
N ILE A 139 -5.90 7.30 4.87
CA ILE A 139 -6.13 8.18 6.03
C ILE A 139 -7.58 8.05 6.52
N ARG A 140 -8.57 8.02 5.62
CA ARG A 140 -9.99 7.83 6.01
C ARG A 140 -10.21 6.49 6.68
N GLU A 141 -9.64 5.41 6.16
CA GLU A 141 -9.74 4.09 6.78
C GLU A 141 -9.06 4.03 8.15
N ALA A 142 -7.92 4.69 8.32
CA ALA A 142 -7.24 4.80 9.61
C ALA A 142 -8.10 5.56 10.65
N ILE A 143 -8.75 6.64 10.23
CA ILE A 143 -9.70 7.40 11.07
C ILE A 143 -10.89 6.52 11.45
N ARG A 144 -11.51 5.81 10.48
CA ARG A 144 -12.63 4.91 10.74
C ARG A 144 -12.26 3.80 11.72
N ALA A 145 -11.06 3.24 11.57
CA ALA A 145 -10.55 2.21 12.47
C ALA A 145 -10.09 2.75 13.85
N GLY A 146 -9.97 4.07 14.01
CA GLY A 146 -9.44 4.70 15.21
C GLY A 146 -7.98 4.38 15.49
N LYS A 147 -7.20 3.97 14.47
CA LYS A 147 -5.81 3.50 14.58
C LYS A 147 -4.83 4.47 13.92
N PRO A 148 -3.63 4.64 14.50
CA PRO A 148 -2.55 5.32 13.78
C PRO A 148 -2.12 4.50 12.56
N VAL A 149 -1.55 5.17 11.54
CA VAL A 149 -1.12 4.53 10.31
C VAL A 149 0.27 4.98 9.87
N ALA A 150 1.11 4.03 9.47
CA ALA A 150 2.36 4.27 8.76
C ALA A 150 2.16 3.91 7.28
N VAL A 151 2.35 4.88 6.39
CA VAL A 151 2.11 4.74 4.95
C VAL A 151 3.43 4.64 4.21
N ASN A 152 3.62 3.57 3.45
CA ASN A 152 4.75 3.42 2.55
C ASN A 152 4.32 3.72 1.11
N VAL A 153 5.05 4.64 0.48
CA VAL A 153 4.93 5.00 -0.92
C VAL A 153 6.27 4.69 -1.60
N SER A 154 6.37 3.49 -2.16
CA SER A 154 7.53 3.07 -2.94
C SER A 154 7.34 3.42 -4.43
N PHE A 155 6.88 4.62 -4.67
CA PHE A 155 6.61 5.18 -5.98
C PHE A 155 7.16 6.61 -6.02
N GLY A 156 7.71 6.99 -7.15
CA GLY A 156 8.18 8.34 -7.39
C GLY A 156 8.55 8.58 -8.84
N ASN A 157 8.74 9.83 -9.17
CA ASN A 157 9.29 10.27 -10.44
C ASN A 157 10.19 11.48 -10.17
N SER A 158 10.99 11.85 -11.18
CA SER A 158 11.88 12.99 -11.11
C SER A 158 11.31 14.23 -11.81
N TYR A 159 9.97 14.34 -11.87
CA TYR A 159 9.28 15.49 -12.47
C TYR A 159 8.97 16.56 -11.45
N GLY A 160 9.04 17.81 -11.85
CA GLY A 160 8.67 18.96 -11.04
C GLY A 160 9.86 19.76 -10.55
N ALA A 161 9.58 20.77 -9.73
CA ALA A 161 10.57 21.73 -9.25
C ALA A 161 11.47 21.18 -8.12
N HIS A 162 11.08 20.09 -7.48
CA HIS A 162 11.75 19.46 -6.33
C HIS A 162 11.98 20.45 -5.14
N ASP A 163 11.05 21.34 -4.95
CA ASP A 163 11.11 22.40 -3.93
C ASP A 163 9.95 22.34 -2.92
N GLY A 164 9.14 21.29 -2.97
CA GLY A 164 7.99 21.11 -2.08
C GLY A 164 6.72 21.85 -2.53
N THR A 165 6.71 22.50 -3.70
CA THR A 165 5.59 23.35 -4.13
C THR A 165 4.64 22.68 -5.14
N SER A 166 4.97 21.49 -5.64
CA SER A 166 4.05 20.78 -6.55
C SER A 166 2.75 20.43 -5.84
N LEU A 167 1.69 20.23 -6.63
CA LEU A 167 0.37 19.86 -6.08
C LEU A 167 0.45 18.57 -5.23
N LEU A 168 1.21 17.57 -5.65
CA LEU A 168 1.38 16.33 -4.90
C LEU A 168 2.11 16.57 -3.58
N GLU A 169 3.20 17.32 -3.59
CA GLU A 169 3.99 17.62 -2.39
C GLU A 169 3.16 18.40 -1.37
N SER A 170 2.48 19.47 -1.82
CA SER A 170 1.57 20.26 -0.98
C SER A 170 0.41 19.43 -0.43
N TYR A 171 -0.10 18.46 -1.22
CA TYR A 171 -1.14 17.54 -0.77
C TYR A 171 -0.61 16.60 0.33
N ILE A 172 0.58 16.02 0.13
CA ILE A 172 1.20 15.14 1.13
C ILE A 172 1.44 15.90 2.44
N ASP A 173 1.96 17.13 2.37
CA ASP A 173 2.13 18.00 3.53
C ASP A 173 0.81 18.24 4.26
N THR A 174 -0.26 18.51 3.50
CA THR A 174 -1.59 18.72 4.07
C THR A 174 -2.11 17.47 4.78
N VAL A 175 -2.07 16.30 4.12
CA VAL A 175 -2.62 15.07 4.70
C VAL A 175 -1.76 14.54 5.85
N SER A 176 -0.46 14.88 5.88
CA SER A 176 0.41 14.51 6.99
C SER A 176 0.02 15.19 8.32
N GLN A 177 -0.75 16.27 8.26
CA GLN A 177 -1.30 16.98 9.42
C GLN A 177 -2.63 16.39 9.90
N ILE A 178 -3.26 15.52 9.09
CA ILE A 178 -4.56 14.92 9.39
C ILE A 178 -4.33 13.60 10.10
N TRP A 179 -4.91 13.43 11.30
CA TRP A 179 -4.84 12.19 12.03
C TRP A 179 -3.41 11.79 12.46
N LYS A 180 -3.31 10.61 13.09
CA LYS A 180 -2.04 10.02 13.59
C LYS A 180 -1.40 9.21 12.46
N ASN A 181 -0.76 9.89 11.52
CA ASN A 181 -0.11 9.23 10.38
C ASN A 181 1.37 9.58 10.27
N ASN A 182 2.09 8.73 9.54
CA ASN A 182 3.44 8.98 9.08
C ASN A 182 3.56 8.48 7.63
N ILE A 183 3.89 9.36 6.69
CA ILE A 183 3.99 9.05 5.26
C ILE A 183 5.47 8.97 4.90
N ILE A 184 5.91 7.81 4.43
CA ILE A 184 7.27 7.52 4.05
C ILE A 184 7.33 7.35 2.53
N ILE A 185 8.15 8.16 1.87
CA ILE A 185 8.33 8.17 0.43
C ILE A 185 9.74 7.70 0.11
N ALA A 186 9.85 6.79 -0.87
CA ALA A 186 11.14 6.29 -1.33
C ALA A 186 11.93 7.41 -2.04
N ALA A 187 13.24 7.45 -1.80
CA ALA A 187 14.16 8.42 -2.43
C ALA A 187 14.44 8.11 -3.91
N GLY A 188 13.96 6.96 -4.43
CA GLY A 188 14.19 6.51 -5.80
C GLY A 188 15.41 5.62 -5.96
N ASN A 189 15.58 5.07 -7.17
CA ASN A 189 16.64 4.12 -7.52
C ASN A 189 17.64 4.68 -8.53
N ASP A 190 17.58 5.97 -8.83
CA ASP A 190 18.31 6.60 -9.94
C ASP A 190 19.64 7.25 -9.52
N ALA A 191 20.23 6.82 -8.42
CA ALA A 191 21.48 7.39 -7.89
C ALA A 191 22.64 7.39 -8.90
N VAL A 192 22.69 6.41 -9.81
CA VAL A 192 23.71 6.30 -10.86
C VAL A 192 23.40 7.18 -12.07
N SER A 193 22.20 7.72 -12.19
CA SER A 193 21.74 8.51 -13.34
C SER A 193 22.18 9.97 -13.27
N ALA A 194 22.86 10.37 -12.18
CA ALA A 194 23.35 11.74 -11.93
C ALA A 194 22.24 12.80 -12.18
N GLY A 195 21.02 12.51 -11.75
CA GLY A 195 19.82 13.33 -11.97
C GLY A 195 19.82 14.68 -11.24
N HIS A 196 20.87 14.98 -10.45
CA HIS A 196 21.02 16.24 -9.72
C HIS A 196 22.08 17.10 -10.36
N PHE A 197 21.70 18.34 -10.64
CA PHE A 197 22.63 19.40 -11.04
C PHE A 197 22.48 20.62 -10.10
N ARG A 198 23.59 21.11 -9.58
CA ARG A 198 23.62 22.36 -8.83
C ARG A 198 24.56 23.33 -9.52
N ALA A 199 24.06 24.49 -9.90
CA ALA A 199 24.86 25.61 -10.40
C ALA A 199 24.52 26.90 -9.63
N VAL A 200 25.51 27.77 -9.54
CA VAL A 200 25.32 29.15 -9.14
C VAL A 200 25.31 29.97 -10.42
N MET A 201 24.22 30.65 -10.72
CA MET A 201 24.19 31.65 -11.78
C MET A 201 24.90 32.91 -11.27
N ILE A 202 25.93 33.31 -11.99
CA ILE A 202 26.72 34.54 -11.75
C ILE A 202 26.17 35.65 -12.61
#